data_8564bc4ca9af35fdc6e7111d933e9e0e
#
_entry.id   8564bc4ca9af35fdc6e7111d933e9e0e
#
_cell.length_a   1.000
_cell.length_b   1.000
_cell.length_c   1.000
_cell.angle_alpha   90.00
_cell.angle_beta   90.00
_cell.angle_gamma   90.00
#
_symmetry.space_group_name_H-M   'P 1'
#
loop_
_entity.id
_entity.type
_entity.pdbx_description
1 polymer ?
#
loop_
_entity_poly.entity_id
_entity_poly.type
_entity_poly.pdbx_seq_one_letter_code
_entity_poly.pdbx_strand_id
1 'polypeptide(L)'
;MPDFTDMLSKAKEMQAKMKAAQDSIKNIEVEGLAGGNLVKVTLTGDYEIKAITVSEEAKKETGEIINDLIIAAYNNAKEKLKKKSSEELAKATGGINLPFDLKSPF
;
A
#
# COMPACT_ATOMS: atom_id res chain seq x y z
N MET A 1 -20.96 21.96 26.69
CA MET A 1 -19.51 22.01 26.51
C MET A 1 -18.95 20.59 26.51
N PRO A 2 -18.19 20.22 25.48
CA PRO A 2 -17.50 18.94 25.57
C PRO A 2 -16.51 19.01 26.72
N ASP A 3 -16.61 18.03 27.58
CA ASP A 3 -15.72 17.89 28.72
C ASP A 3 -14.32 17.53 28.19
N PHE A 4 -13.29 18.01 28.88
CA PHE A 4 -11.91 17.68 28.56
C PHE A 4 -11.68 16.17 28.57
N THR A 5 -12.34 15.46 29.50
CA THR A 5 -12.31 14.01 29.59
C THR A 5 -12.84 13.36 28.29
N ASP A 6 -13.92 13.88 27.71
CA ASP A 6 -14.48 13.39 26.46
C ASP A 6 -13.52 13.61 25.30
N MET A 7 -12.84 14.73 25.28
CA MET A 7 -11.85 15.03 24.24
C MET A 7 -10.69 14.06 24.31
N LEU A 8 -10.19 13.77 25.51
CA LEU A 8 -9.13 12.79 25.71
C LEU A 8 -9.56 11.38 25.31
N SER A 9 -10.80 11.03 25.68
CA SER A 9 -11.36 9.72 25.32
C SER A 9 -11.43 9.55 23.81
N LYS A 10 -11.90 10.56 23.10
CA LYS A 10 -11.97 10.55 21.63
C LYS A 10 -10.61 10.48 20.99
N ALA A 11 -9.64 11.22 21.55
CA ALA A 11 -8.27 11.19 21.05
C ALA A 11 -7.64 9.81 21.21
N LYS A 12 -7.85 9.16 22.35
CA LYS A 12 -7.38 7.79 22.57
C LYS A 12 -8.03 6.80 21.63
N GLU A 13 -9.33 6.95 21.40
CA GLU A 13 -10.08 6.10 20.48
C GLU A 13 -9.53 6.25 19.07
N MET A 14 -9.31 7.48 18.62
CA MET A 14 -8.76 7.75 17.30
C MET A 14 -7.35 7.14 17.17
N GLN A 15 -6.53 7.31 18.21
CA GLN A 15 -5.18 6.76 18.23
C GLN A 15 -5.20 5.23 18.11
N ALA A 16 -6.12 4.57 18.83
CA ALA A 16 -6.28 3.13 18.75
C ALA A 16 -6.71 2.66 17.34
N LYS A 17 -7.64 3.41 16.73
CA LYS A 17 -8.09 3.12 15.37
C LYS A 17 -6.98 3.29 14.34
N MET A 18 -6.17 4.33 14.50
CA MET A 18 -5.02 4.58 13.60
C MET A 18 -3.98 3.47 13.74
N LYS A 19 -3.70 3.03 14.96
CA LYS A 19 -2.77 1.94 15.19
C LYS A 19 -3.28 0.64 14.56
N ALA A 20 -4.56 0.34 14.72
CA ALA A 20 -5.17 -0.84 14.13
C ALA A 20 -5.09 -0.78 12.60
N ALA A 21 -5.31 0.41 12.02
CA ALA A 21 -5.18 0.61 10.58
C ALA A 21 -3.75 0.37 10.10
N GLN A 22 -2.76 0.88 10.82
CA GLN A 22 -1.35 0.68 10.49
C GLN A 22 -0.99 -0.80 10.56
N ASP A 23 -1.47 -1.53 11.57
CA ASP A 23 -1.23 -2.96 11.68
C ASP A 23 -1.89 -3.73 10.54
N SER A 24 -3.11 -3.34 10.13
CA SER A 24 -3.78 -3.93 8.97
C SER A 24 -3.00 -3.66 7.69
N ILE A 25 -2.48 -2.45 7.52
CA ILE A 25 -1.70 -2.07 6.34
C ILE A 25 -0.44 -2.93 6.24
N LYS A 26 0.24 -3.20 7.33
CA LYS A 26 1.44 -4.05 7.33
C LYS A 26 1.17 -5.45 6.81
N ASN A 27 -0.05 -5.95 6.99
CA ASN A 27 -0.44 -7.28 6.56
C ASN A 27 -0.97 -7.31 5.12
N ILE A 28 -1.03 -6.17 4.45
CA ILE A 28 -1.45 -6.10 3.04
C ILE A 28 -0.35 -6.68 2.16
N GLU A 29 -0.77 -7.42 1.15
CA GLU A 29 0.10 -7.82 0.06
C GLU A 29 -0.58 -7.44 -1.23
N VAL A 30 0.17 -6.87 -2.17
CA VAL A 30 -0.33 -6.54 -3.49
C VAL A 30 0.59 -7.13 -4.54
N GLU A 31 0.02 -7.41 -5.71
CA GLU A 31 0.78 -7.92 -6.84
C GLU A 31 0.77 -6.87 -7.95
N GLY A 32 1.96 -6.49 -8.39
CA GLY A 32 2.13 -5.64 -9.56
C GLY A 32 2.53 -6.47 -10.75
N LEU A 33 2.06 -6.08 -11.92
CA LEU A 33 2.30 -6.81 -13.16
C LEU A 33 2.92 -5.87 -14.19
N ALA A 34 3.73 -6.43 -15.07
CA ALA A 34 4.28 -5.72 -16.22
C ALA A 34 4.29 -6.63 -17.43
N GLY A 35 4.07 -6.03 -18.61
CA GLY A 35 4.03 -6.78 -19.85
C GLY A 35 2.91 -7.82 -19.88
N GLY A 36 1.74 -7.46 -19.34
CA GLY A 36 0.70 -8.44 -19.08
C GLY A 36 1.10 -9.29 -17.88
N ASN A 37 1.35 -10.55 -18.06
CA ASN A 37 1.75 -11.46 -16.98
C ASN A 37 3.22 -11.88 -17.12
N LEU A 38 4.04 -11.11 -17.83
CA LEU A 38 5.44 -11.46 -18.03
C LEU A 38 6.25 -11.39 -16.73
N VAL A 39 6.04 -10.34 -15.93
CA VAL A 39 6.73 -10.19 -14.66
C VAL A 39 5.71 -9.77 -13.59
N LYS A 40 5.84 -10.38 -12.43
CA LYS A 40 4.99 -10.08 -11.28
C LYS A 40 5.88 -9.76 -10.07
N VAL A 41 5.55 -8.68 -9.36
CA VAL A 41 6.21 -8.31 -8.10
C VAL A 41 5.17 -8.33 -7.00
N THR A 42 5.46 -9.03 -5.91
CA THR A 42 4.62 -9.03 -4.71
C THR A 42 5.23 -8.08 -3.70
N LEU A 43 4.45 -7.11 -3.25
CA LEU A 43 4.87 -6.06 -2.36
C LEU A 43 4.08 -6.13 -1.06
N THR A 44 4.78 -5.98 0.07
CA THR A 44 4.13 -5.95 1.38
C THR A 44 3.66 -4.55 1.71
N GLY A 45 2.86 -4.41 2.77
CA GLY A 45 2.40 -3.11 3.26
C GLY A 45 3.52 -2.18 3.70
N ASP A 46 4.70 -2.71 3.96
CA ASP A 46 5.90 -1.94 4.30
C ASP A 46 6.74 -1.58 3.08
N TYR A 47 6.22 -1.77 1.88
CA TYR A 47 6.91 -1.53 0.61
C TYR A 47 8.13 -2.44 0.43
N GLU A 48 8.13 -3.59 1.07
CA GLU A 48 9.18 -4.57 0.86
C GLU A 48 8.78 -5.53 -0.26
N ILE A 49 9.72 -5.87 -1.12
CA ILE A 49 9.48 -6.86 -2.16
C ILE A 49 9.56 -8.23 -1.52
N LYS A 50 8.44 -8.96 -1.53
CA LYS A 50 8.37 -10.31 -1.01
C LYS A 50 8.78 -11.35 -2.04
N ALA A 51 8.41 -11.13 -3.29
CA ALA A 51 8.70 -12.06 -4.38
C ALA A 51 8.71 -11.34 -5.72
N ILE A 52 9.55 -11.84 -6.61
CA ILE A 52 9.58 -11.43 -8.01
C ILE A 52 9.44 -12.70 -8.83
N THR A 53 8.43 -12.75 -9.69
CA THR A 53 8.23 -13.89 -10.59
C THR A 53 8.44 -13.44 -12.02
N VAL A 54 9.40 -14.06 -12.70
CA VAL A 54 9.68 -13.81 -14.11
C VAL A 54 9.18 -15.02 -14.87
N SER A 55 8.26 -14.83 -15.81
CA SER A 55 7.69 -15.92 -16.57
C SER A 55 8.74 -16.56 -17.49
N GLU A 56 8.48 -17.78 -17.93
CA GLU A 56 9.36 -18.45 -18.89
C GLU A 56 9.49 -17.66 -20.19
N GLU A 57 8.39 -17.02 -20.60
CA GLU A 57 8.40 -16.17 -21.79
C GLU A 57 9.29 -14.95 -21.60
N ALA A 58 9.20 -14.30 -20.44
CA ALA A 58 10.03 -13.13 -20.14
C ALA A 58 11.52 -13.48 -20.03
N LYS A 59 11.84 -14.69 -19.60
CA LYS A 59 13.24 -15.14 -19.49
C LYS A 59 13.95 -15.22 -20.84
N LYS A 60 13.20 -15.23 -21.92
CA LYS A 60 13.75 -15.22 -23.28
C LYS A 60 14.19 -13.84 -23.73
N GLU A 61 13.80 -12.80 -22.98
CA GLU A 61 14.17 -11.43 -23.29
C GLU A 61 15.56 -11.11 -22.78
N THR A 62 16.11 -9.98 -23.24
CA THR A 62 17.41 -9.51 -22.75
C THR A 62 17.32 -9.10 -21.29
N GLY A 63 18.44 -9.12 -20.60
CA GLY A 63 18.49 -8.69 -19.21
C GLY A 63 18.00 -7.26 -19.02
N GLU A 64 18.28 -6.37 -19.98
CA GLU A 64 17.81 -4.99 -19.93
C GLU A 64 16.29 -4.92 -19.95
N ILE A 65 15.65 -5.68 -20.82
CA ILE A 65 14.19 -5.73 -20.91
C ILE A 65 13.59 -6.32 -19.63
N ILE A 66 14.18 -7.39 -19.10
CA ILE A 66 13.71 -8.00 -17.86
C ILE A 66 13.79 -6.99 -16.71
N ASN A 67 14.88 -6.26 -16.62
CA ASN A 67 15.06 -5.23 -15.58
C ASN A 67 13.98 -4.15 -15.69
N ASP A 68 13.69 -3.69 -16.89
CA ASP A 68 12.66 -2.68 -17.11
C ASP A 68 11.27 -3.21 -16.74
N LEU A 69 11.01 -4.47 -17.03
CA LEU A 69 9.73 -5.11 -16.65
C LEU A 69 9.60 -5.22 -15.12
N ILE A 70 10.68 -5.54 -14.43
CA ILE A 70 10.67 -5.62 -12.97
C ILE A 70 10.38 -4.25 -12.36
N ILE A 71 11.02 -3.20 -12.88
CA ILE A 71 10.78 -1.83 -12.42
C ILE A 71 9.31 -1.45 -12.64
N ALA A 72 8.77 -1.74 -13.82
CA ALA A 72 7.39 -1.44 -14.13
C ALA A 72 6.42 -2.21 -13.24
N ALA A 73 6.70 -3.49 -12.98
CA ALA A 73 5.88 -4.32 -12.09
C ALA A 73 5.89 -3.80 -10.66
N TYR A 74 7.07 -3.39 -10.18
CA TYR A 74 7.18 -2.78 -8.85
C TYR A 74 6.36 -1.49 -8.77
N ASN A 75 6.49 -0.62 -9.75
CA ASN A 75 5.74 0.64 -9.77
C ASN A 75 4.24 0.40 -9.80
N ASN A 76 3.79 -0.62 -10.52
CA ASN A 76 2.38 -1.01 -10.55
C ASN A 76 1.93 -1.51 -9.17
N ALA A 77 2.73 -2.35 -8.51
CA ALA A 77 2.44 -2.81 -7.16
C ALA A 77 2.38 -1.65 -6.17
N LYS A 78 3.31 -0.71 -6.27
CA LYS A 78 3.37 0.46 -5.42
C LYS A 78 2.11 1.31 -5.53
N GLU A 79 1.60 1.52 -6.73
CA GLU A 79 0.35 2.26 -6.95
C GLU A 79 -0.84 1.54 -6.30
N LYS A 80 -0.91 0.24 -6.46
CA LYS A 80 -1.96 -0.58 -5.84
C LYS A 80 -1.88 -0.52 -4.31
N LEU A 81 -0.67 -0.57 -3.77
CA LEU A 81 -0.47 -0.52 -2.32
C LEU A 81 -0.89 0.83 -1.76
N LYS A 82 -0.52 1.93 -2.42
CA LYS A 82 -0.93 3.27 -1.99
C LYS A 82 -2.45 3.40 -1.92
N LYS A 83 -3.13 2.92 -2.94
CA LYS A 83 -4.59 2.96 -2.99
C LYS A 83 -5.20 2.14 -1.86
N LYS A 84 -4.70 0.93 -1.66
CA LYS A 84 -5.23 0.03 -0.63
C LYS A 84 -4.97 0.56 0.77
N SER A 85 -3.78 1.14 1.00
CA SER A 85 -3.44 1.77 2.27
C SER A 85 -4.33 2.96 2.58
N SER A 86 -4.62 3.78 1.57
CA SER A 86 -5.53 4.92 1.72
C SER A 86 -6.94 4.47 2.08
N GLU A 87 -7.40 3.39 1.46
CA GLU A 87 -8.72 2.83 1.75
C GLU A 87 -8.81 2.32 3.20
N GLU A 88 -7.76 1.64 3.67
CA GLU A 88 -7.71 1.16 5.05
C GLU A 88 -7.70 2.31 6.05
N LEU A 89 -6.93 3.35 5.75
CA LEU A 89 -6.87 4.53 6.60
C LEU A 89 -8.21 5.26 6.64
N ALA A 90 -8.88 5.38 5.50
CA ALA A 90 -10.20 6.01 5.42
C ALA A 90 -11.24 5.24 6.25
N LYS A 91 -11.18 3.91 6.23
CA LYS A 91 -12.06 3.08 7.06
C LYS A 91 -11.82 3.33 8.54
N ALA A 92 -10.55 3.46 8.95
CA ALA A 92 -10.19 3.69 10.35
C ALA A 92 -10.68 5.03 10.84
N THR A 93 -10.70 6.05 9.99
CA THR A 93 -11.16 7.39 10.35
C THR A 93 -12.67 7.57 10.17
N GLY A 94 -13.38 6.51 9.80
CA GLY A 94 -14.83 6.55 9.61
C GLY A 94 -15.27 7.40 8.42
N GLY A 95 -14.39 7.59 7.44
CA GLY A 95 -14.68 8.40 6.27
C GLY A 95 -14.57 9.90 6.51
N ILE A 96 -13.98 10.31 7.62
CA ILE A 96 -13.76 11.72 7.91
C ILE A 96 -12.78 12.30 6.90
N ASN A 97 -13.16 13.41 6.26
CA ASN A 97 -12.26 14.12 5.38
C ASN A 97 -11.16 14.77 6.20
N LEU A 98 -9.95 14.30 6.00
CA LEU A 98 -8.80 14.88 6.65
C LEU A 98 -8.39 16.17 5.94
N PRO A 99 -7.88 17.17 6.66
CA PRO A 99 -7.51 18.45 6.05
C PRO A 99 -6.27 18.37 5.16
N PHE A 100 -5.60 17.24 5.12
CA PHE A 100 -4.45 17.04 4.27
C PHE A 100 -4.75 15.95 3.23
N ASP A 101 -4.02 16.03 2.14
CA ASP A 101 -4.20 15.10 1.03
C ASP A 101 -3.59 13.75 1.36
N LEU A 102 -4.44 12.72 1.48
CA LEU A 102 -3.99 11.35 1.73
C LEU A 102 -3.26 10.73 0.54
N LYS A 103 -3.30 11.39 -0.60
CA LYS A 103 -2.56 10.96 -1.79
C LYS A 103 -1.12 11.40 -1.77
N SER A 104 -0.75 12.23 -0.80
CA SER A 104 0.63 12.65 -0.67
C SER A 104 1.54 11.44 -0.53
N PRO A 105 2.56 11.35 -1.34
CA PRO A 105 3.49 10.24 -1.23
C PRO A 105 4.28 10.36 0.07
N PHE A 106 4.48 9.27 0.68
CA PHE A 106 5.33 9.21 1.85
C PHE A 106 6.78 9.03 1.41
#